data_619e09b7faccbdcf63c7ea20efa63e82
#
_entry.id   619e09b7faccbdcf63c7ea20efa63e82
#
_cell.length_a   1.000
_cell.length_b   1.000
_cell.length_c   1.000
_cell.angle_alpha   90.00
_cell.angle_beta   90.00
_cell.angle_gamma   90.00
#
_symmetry.space_group_name_H-M   'P 1'
#
loop_
_entity.id
_entity.type
_entity.pdbx_description
1 polymer ?
#
loop_
_entity_poly.entity_id
_entity_poly.type
_entity_poly.pdbx_seq_one_letter_code
_entity_poly.pdbx_strand_id
1 'polypeptide(L)'
;IQMTPLESVYKNLAMLVLIGIISFLQHEWRFRFASLTVILLLLTCLLIPFLINPPESIYIYEKEQDINEPLPLSMLYQSEINAPPTEELRKGKHVISFMSLTCEYCRKAAKRIRIMKDKYPELPFYIVLNGDSSMLKPFFEDTRLTNVPYSMFNGAEQFKTINGGIALPTIKWVKDTTLVRESNYITLDENDILKWLHEK
;
A
#
# COMPACT_ATOMS: atom_id res chain seq x y z
N ILE A 1 5.15 15.27 -8.20
CA ILE A 1 4.65 16.36 -7.32
C ILE A 1 3.34 15.86 -6.76
N GLN A 2 3.34 15.40 -5.52
CA GLN A 2 2.10 14.97 -4.83
C GLN A 2 1.39 16.25 -4.37
N MET A 3 0.21 16.46 -4.91
CA MET A 3 -0.68 17.54 -4.47
C MET A 3 -1.30 17.16 -3.12
N THR A 4 -1.36 18.12 -2.20
CA THR A 4 -2.07 17.91 -0.94
C THR A 4 -3.58 17.76 -1.19
N PRO A 5 -4.33 17.05 -0.32
CA PRO A 5 -5.78 16.92 -0.46
C PRO A 5 -6.50 18.27 -0.58
N LEU A 6 -5.99 19.29 0.10
CA LEU A 6 -6.54 20.64 0.08
C LEU A 6 -6.35 21.33 -1.28
N GLU A 7 -5.18 21.18 -1.89
CA GLU A 7 -4.89 21.71 -3.25
C GLU A 7 -5.78 21.05 -4.30
N SER A 8 -6.05 19.75 -4.15
CA SER A 8 -6.97 19.01 -5.03
C SER A 8 -8.41 19.57 -4.93
N VAL A 9 -8.88 19.88 -3.72
CA VAL A 9 -10.20 20.48 -3.51
C VAL A 9 -10.28 21.87 -4.12
N TYR A 10 -9.27 22.73 -3.95
CA TYR A 10 -9.24 24.07 -4.56
C TYR A 10 -9.23 24.00 -6.07
N LYS A 11 -8.46 23.11 -6.67
CA LYS A 11 -8.43 22.90 -8.11
C LYS A 11 -9.81 22.49 -8.65
N ASN A 12 -10.48 21.55 -7.99
CA ASN A 12 -11.81 21.11 -8.40
C ASN A 12 -12.86 22.20 -8.23
N LEU A 13 -12.78 23.00 -7.16
CA LEU A 13 -13.66 24.15 -6.94
C LEU A 13 -13.46 25.23 -8.01
N ALA A 14 -12.22 25.55 -8.36
CA ALA A 14 -11.89 26.50 -9.43
C ALA A 14 -12.44 26.03 -10.79
N MET A 15 -12.34 24.73 -11.10
CA MET A 15 -12.93 24.14 -12.32
C MET A 15 -14.46 24.25 -12.33
N LEU A 16 -15.13 24.00 -11.21
CA LEU A 16 -16.59 24.15 -11.10
C LEU A 16 -17.04 25.60 -11.29
N VAL A 17 -16.32 26.56 -10.73
CA VAL A 17 -16.57 28.01 -10.91
C VAL A 17 -16.40 28.41 -12.37
N LEU A 18 -15.33 27.95 -13.05
CA LEU A 18 -15.10 28.19 -14.48
C LEU A 18 -16.23 27.64 -15.36
N ILE A 19 -16.68 26.41 -15.09
CA ILE A 19 -17.82 25.78 -15.78
C ILE A 19 -19.10 26.58 -15.56
N GLY A 20 -19.34 27.07 -14.33
CA GLY A 20 -20.48 27.91 -13.99
C GLY A 20 -20.47 29.25 -14.76
N ILE A 21 -19.31 29.92 -14.83
CA ILE A 21 -19.14 31.16 -15.59
C ILE A 21 -19.38 30.95 -17.09
N ILE A 22 -18.82 29.88 -17.67
CA ILE A 22 -19.00 29.54 -19.08
C ILE A 22 -20.47 29.24 -19.38
N SER A 23 -21.15 28.50 -18.52
CA SER A 23 -22.58 28.18 -18.66
C SER A 23 -23.45 29.44 -18.56
N PHE A 24 -23.09 30.37 -17.67
CA PHE A 24 -23.80 31.65 -17.52
C PHE A 24 -23.63 32.57 -18.76
N LEU A 25 -22.41 32.64 -19.29
CA LEU A 25 -22.11 33.45 -20.49
C LEU A 25 -22.76 32.87 -21.76
N GLN A 26 -23.04 31.58 -21.81
CA GLN A 26 -23.67 30.92 -22.95
C GLN A 26 -25.21 30.99 -22.96
N HIS A 27 -25.84 31.54 -21.91
CA HIS A 27 -27.31 31.58 -21.80
C HIS A 27 -28.00 32.40 -22.92
N GLU A 28 -27.28 33.29 -23.58
CA GLU A 28 -27.80 34.11 -24.68
C GLU A 28 -27.73 33.47 -26.07
N TRP A 29 -27.00 32.31 -26.21
CA TRP A 29 -26.80 31.67 -27.51
C TRP A 29 -27.66 30.41 -27.65
N ARG A 30 -28.76 30.53 -28.40
CA ARG A 30 -29.64 29.44 -28.84
C ARG A 30 -28.89 28.45 -29.76
N PHE A 31 -28.01 27.59 -29.24
CA PHE A 31 -27.45 26.50 -30.01
C PHE A 31 -27.80 25.15 -29.40
N ARG A 32 -28.62 24.36 -30.13
CA ARG A 32 -28.93 22.95 -29.81
C ARG A 32 -27.69 22.05 -29.72
N PHE A 33 -26.58 22.50 -30.30
CA PHE A 33 -25.28 21.82 -30.23
C PHE A 33 -24.46 22.11 -28.97
N ALA A 34 -24.74 23.22 -28.29
CA ALA A 34 -24.01 23.61 -27.07
C ALA A 34 -24.22 22.61 -25.91
N SER A 35 -25.41 21.99 -25.82
CA SER A 35 -25.68 21.01 -24.77
C SER A 35 -24.86 19.70 -24.98
N LEU A 36 -24.67 19.27 -26.22
CA LEU A 36 -23.95 18.03 -26.53
C LEU A 36 -22.45 18.20 -26.30
N THR A 37 -21.88 19.35 -26.68
CA THR A 37 -20.47 19.69 -26.43
C THR A 37 -20.18 19.85 -24.93
N VAL A 38 -21.08 20.46 -24.16
CA VAL A 38 -20.96 20.59 -22.71
C VAL A 38 -21.03 19.23 -22.03
N ILE A 39 -21.94 18.36 -22.44
CA ILE A 39 -22.04 16.99 -21.92
C ILE A 39 -20.76 16.19 -22.22
N LEU A 40 -20.24 16.29 -23.46
CA LEU A 40 -19.02 15.63 -23.86
C LEU A 40 -17.80 16.12 -23.06
N LEU A 41 -17.72 17.42 -22.82
CA LEU A 41 -16.67 18.05 -22.02
C LEU A 41 -16.74 17.64 -20.53
N LEU A 42 -17.95 17.57 -19.98
CA LEU A 42 -18.18 17.06 -18.64
C LEU A 42 -17.79 15.57 -18.51
N LEU A 43 -18.17 14.75 -19.49
CA LEU A 43 -17.80 13.34 -19.53
C LEU A 43 -16.28 13.16 -19.65
N THR A 44 -15.61 13.93 -20.50
CA THR A 44 -14.14 13.85 -20.62
C THR A 44 -13.44 14.32 -19.35
N CYS A 45 -13.88 15.43 -18.73
CA CYS A 45 -13.33 15.90 -17.44
C CYS A 45 -13.55 14.89 -16.31
N LEU A 46 -14.60 14.10 -16.35
CA LEU A 46 -14.92 13.09 -15.34
C LEU A 46 -14.17 11.78 -15.61
N LEU A 47 -14.05 11.34 -16.87
CA LEU A 47 -13.42 10.08 -17.25
C LEU A 47 -11.90 10.16 -17.29
N ILE A 48 -11.31 11.27 -17.75
CA ILE A 48 -9.85 11.41 -17.86
C ILE A 48 -9.12 11.21 -16.51
N PRO A 49 -9.55 11.81 -15.38
CA PRO A 49 -8.92 11.55 -14.08
C PRO A 49 -9.02 10.08 -13.64
N PHE A 50 -10.13 9.40 -13.96
CA PHE A 50 -10.31 7.98 -13.66
C PHE A 50 -9.43 7.06 -14.51
N LEU A 51 -9.16 7.45 -15.76
CA LEU A 51 -8.28 6.69 -16.66
C LEU A 51 -6.80 6.90 -16.33
N ILE A 52 -6.42 8.10 -15.87
CA ILE A 52 -5.02 8.44 -15.56
C ILE A 52 -4.65 7.98 -14.13
N ASN A 53 -5.60 8.13 -13.19
CA ASN A 53 -5.45 7.70 -11.79
C ASN A 53 -6.71 6.93 -11.37
N PRO A 54 -6.82 5.66 -11.75
CA PRO A 54 -7.91 4.83 -11.30
C PRO A 54 -7.90 4.77 -9.76
N PRO A 55 -9.07 4.83 -9.10
CA PRO A 55 -9.12 4.73 -7.65
C PRO A 55 -8.49 3.42 -7.20
N GLU A 56 -7.75 3.46 -6.08
CA GLU A 56 -7.05 2.30 -5.49
C GLU A 56 -7.95 1.06 -5.36
N SER A 57 -9.27 1.28 -5.24
CA SER A 57 -10.27 0.21 -5.20
C SER A 57 -10.34 -0.65 -6.47
N ILE A 58 -9.86 -0.17 -7.63
CA ILE A 58 -9.83 -0.96 -8.86
C ILE A 58 -8.66 -1.96 -8.83
N TYR A 59 -7.54 -1.60 -8.17
CA TYR A 59 -6.41 -2.51 -7.96
C TYR A 59 -6.68 -3.61 -6.92
N ILE A 60 -7.77 -3.48 -6.14
CA ILE A 60 -8.19 -4.49 -5.16
C ILE A 60 -8.63 -5.79 -5.85
N TYR A 61 -9.02 -5.72 -7.12
CA TYR A 61 -9.45 -6.88 -7.90
C TYR A 61 -8.31 -7.67 -8.58
N GLU A 62 -7.06 -7.25 -8.43
CA GLU A 62 -5.96 -8.16 -8.75
C GLU A 62 -6.00 -9.28 -7.70
N LYS A 63 -6.69 -10.33 -8.11
CA LYS A 63 -6.96 -11.54 -7.36
C LYS A 63 -5.67 -11.99 -6.66
N GLU A 64 -5.75 -12.17 -5.36
CA GLU A 64 -4.75 -12.90 -4.60
C GLU A 64 -4.40 -14.19 -5.36
N GLN A 65 -3.29 -14.17 -6.10
CA GLN A 65 -2.82 -15.35 -6.81
C GLN A 65 -2.04 -16.20 -5.80
N ASP A 66 -2.36 -17.47 -5.76
CA ASP A 66 -1.49 -18.47 -5.11
C ASP A 66 -0.18 -18.52 -5.90
N ILE A 67 0.87 -17.90 -5.36
CA ILE A 67 2.13 -17.68 -6.08
C ILE A 67 2.97 -18.91 -5.88
N ASN A 68 3.26 -19.57 -5.06
CA ASN A 68 4.07 -20.80 -4.86
C ASN A 68 5.53 -20.68 -5.37
N GLU A 69 6.17 -19.52 -5.12
CA GLU A 69 7.55 -19.24 -5.51
C GLU A 69 8.50 -19.20 -4.30
N PRO A 70 9.76 -19.64 -4.46
CA PRO A 70 10.73 -19.56 -3.37
C PRO A 70 11.09 -18.11 -3.04
N LEU A 71 10.97 -17.72 -1.77
CA LEU A 71 11.37 -16.41 -1.28
C LEU A 71 12.80 -16.51 -0.67
N PRO A 72 13.77 -15.69 -1.10
CA PRO A 72 15.15 -15.78 -0.63
C PRO A 72 15.34 -15.22 0.79
N LEU A 73 14.63 -15.78 1.78
CA LEU A 73 14.68 -15.36 3.18
C LEU A 73 16.08 -15.44 3.81
N SER A 74 16.97 -16.24 3.23
CA SER A 74 18.38 -16.31 3.67
C SER A 74 19.09 -14.95 3.61
N MET A 75 18.65 -14.04 2.74
CA MET A 75 19.18 -12.68 2.64
C MET A 75 18.95 -11.87 3.92
N LEU A 76 17.88 -12.15 4.67
CA LEU A 76 17.59 -11.48 5.93
C LEU A 76 18.59 -11.83 7.05
N TYR A 77 19.30 -12.95 6.91
CA TYR A 77 20.25 -13.48 7.89
C TYR A 77 21.72 -13.19 7.54
N GLN A 78 21.99 -12.42 6.48
CA GLN A 78 23.34 -12.01 6.11
C GLN A 78 23.80 -10.88 7.05
N SER A 79 24.69 -11.19 7.97
CA SER A 79 25.10 -10.30 9.07
C SER A 79 25.91 -9.07 8.62
N GLU A 80 26.44 -9.06 7.41
CA GLU A 80 27.22 -7.94 6.89
C GLU A 80 26.37 -6.69 6.59
N ILE A 81 25.06 -6.87 6.36
CA ILE A 81 24.16 -5.80 5.93
C ILE A 81 23.05 -5.55 6.96
N ASN A 82 22.70 -6.58 7.74
CA ASN A 82 21.47 -6.56 8.56
C ASN A 82 21.68 -7.08 9.98
N ALA A 83 20.89 -6.55 10.92
CA ALA A 83 20.62 -7.29 12.14
C ALA A 83 19.72 -8.49 11.76
N PRO A 84 20.14 -9.73 12.04
CA PRO A 84 19.34 -10.90 11.68
C PRO A 84 17.99 -10.87 12.41
N PRO A 85 16.94 -11.46 11.80
CA PRO A 85 15.66 -11.59 12.46
C PRO A 85 15.78 -12.29 13.82
N THR A 86 15.01 -11.80 14.78
CA THR A 86 14.93 -12.41 16.12
C THR A 86 14.18 -13.74 16.12
N GLU A 87 13.42 -14.00 15.07
CA GLU A 87 12.62 -15.21 14.86
C GLU A 87 13.10 -15.99 13.62
N GLU A 88 12.87 -17.29 13.62
CA GLU A 88 13.21 -18.16 12.49
C GLU A 88 12.12 -18.13 11.43
N LEU A 89 12.24 -17.19 10.49
CA LEU A 89 11.24 -16.95 9.43
C LEU A 89 11.26 -18.00 8.30
N ARG A 90 12.29 -18.85 8.25
CA ARG A 90 12.44 -19.88 7.21
C ARG A 90 11.65 -21.15 7.50
N LYS A 91 10.96 -21.21 8.64
CA LYS A 91 10.16 -22.38 9.06
C LYS A 91 8.81 -21.94 9.57
N GLY A 92 7.77 -22.67 9.18
CA GLY A 92 6.41 -22.37 9.59
C GLY A 92 5.73 -21.31 8.73
N LYS A 93 4.63 -20.77 9.23
CA LYS A 93 3.81 -19.78 8.52
C LYS A 93 4.05 -18.39 9.09
N HIS A 94 4.40 -17.43 8.24
CA HIS A 94 4.65 -16.05 8.62
C HIS A 94 3.99 -15.07 7.63
N VAL A 95 3.53 -13.94 8.12
CA VAL A 95 3.09 -12.80 7.30
C VAL A 95 4.15 -11.71 7.42
N ILE A 96 5.02 -11.64 6.42
CA ILE A 96 6.19 -10.75 6.40
C ILE A 96 5.86 -9.49 5.62
N SER A 97 5.96 -8.34 6.29
CA SER A 97 5.67 -7.03 5.68
C SER A 97 6.94 -6.25 5.44
N PHE A 98 7.21 -5.95 4.16
CA PHE A 98 8.34 -5.13 3.75
C PHE A 98 7.90 -3.67 3.69
N MET A 99 8.59 -2.80 4.43
CA MET A 99 8.19 -1.40 4.61
C MET A 99 9.39 -0.46 4.60
N SER A 100 9.17 0.78 4.14
CA SER A 100 10.13 1.86 4.29
C SER A 100 9.70 2.80 5.41
N LEU A 101 10.65 3.28 6.20
CA LEU A 101 10.43 4.20 7.31
C LEU A 101 9.87 5.57 6.88
N THR A 102 10.10 5.97 5.62
CA THR A 102 9.64 7.25 5.06
C THR A 102 8.34 7.13 4.25
N CYS A 103 7.86 5.91 4.02
CA CYS A 103 6.68 5.64 3.21
C CYS A 103 5.38 5.87 4.01
N GLU A 104 4.52 6.74 3.54
CA GLU A 104 3.22 7.03 4.18
C GLU A 104 2.28 5.82 4.20
N TYR A 105 2.19 5.07 3.08
CA TYR A 105 1.37 3.87 2.99
C TYR A 105 1.87 2.74 3.90
N CYS A 106 3.19 2.69 4.13
CA CYS A 106 3.78 1.76 5.09
C CYS A 106 3.34 2.07 6.52
N ARG A 107 3.21 3.36 6.87
CA ARG A 107 2.67 3.76 8.18
C ARG A 107 1.20 3.37 8.34
N LYS A 108 0.39 3.50 7.28
CA LYS A 108 -1.02 3.04 7.26
C LYS A 108 -1.10 1.52 7.46
N ALA A 109 -0.25 0.77 6.74
CA ALA A 109 -0.15 -0.69 6.88
C ALA A 109 0.27 -1.10 8.29
N ALA A 110 1.29 -0.46 8.85
CA ALA A 110 1.76 -0.71 10.21
C ALA A 110 0.67 -0.48 11.27
N LYS A 111 -0.11 0.60 11.14
CA LYS A 111 -1.26 0.87 12.02
C LYS A 111 -2.33 -0.22 11.92
N ARG A 112 -2.61 -0.70 10.71
CA ARG A 112 -3.57 -1.80 10.48
C ARG A 112 -3.07 -3.11 11.09
N ILE A 113 -1.80 -3.48 10.85
CA ILE A 113 -1.17 -4.68 11.42
C ILE A 113 -1.20 -4.62 12.95
N ARG A 114 -0.91 -3.47 13.54
CA ARG A 114 -1.01 -3.28 15.00
C ARG A 114 -2.41 -3.61 15.52
N ILE A 115 -3.46 -3.05 14.88
CA ILE A 115 -4.86 -3.30 15.28
C ILE A 115 -5.21 -4.78 15.19
N MET A 116 -4.78 -5.46 14.12
CA MET A 116 -5.00 -6.90 13.94
C MET A 116 -4.26 -7.71 15.00
N LYS A 117 -2.99 -7.36 15.30
CA LYS A 117 -2.17 -8.04 16.30
C LYS A 117 -2.66 -7.81 17.71
N ASP A 118 -3.22 -6.62 18.02
CA ASP A 118 -3.87 -6.32 19.31
C ASP A 118 -5.13 -7.17 19.49
N LYS A 119 -5.88 -7.41 18.43
CA LYS A 119 -7.11 -8.21 18.44
C LYS A 119 -6.82 -9.71 18.46
N TYR A 120 -5.79 -10.15 17.72
CA TYR A 120 -5.38 -11.54 17.55
C TYR A 120 -3.87 -11.68 17.77
N PRO A 121 -3.41 -11.85 19.01
CA PRO A 121 -1.98 -11.92 19.33
C PRO A 121 -1.23 -13.09 18.67
N GLU A 122 -1.93 -14.14 18.25
CA GLU A 122 -1.38 -15.31 17.57
C GLU A 122 -1.00 -15.06 16.10
N LEU A 123 -1.46 -13.96 15.46
CA LEU A 123 -1.13 -13.67 14.07
C LEU A 123 0.40 -13.54 13.88
N PRO A 124 1.00 -14.28 12.93
CA PRO A 124 2.45 -14.42 12.81
C PRO A 124 3.03 -13.29 11.95
N PHE A 125 2.76 -12.05 12.35
CA PHE A 125 3.31 -10.88 11.67
C PHE A 125 4.78 -10.68 12.00
N TYR A 126 5.56 -10.37 10.97
CA TYR A 126 6.94 -9.92 11.08
C TYR A 126 7.16 -8.72 10.14
N ILE A 127 7.97 -7.75 10.55
CA ILE A 127 8.19 -6.54 9.75
C ILE A 127 9.66 -6.40 9.40
N VAL A 128 9.95 -6.18 8.11
CA VAL A 128 11.27 -5.86 7.59
C VAL A 128 11.26 -4.39 7.17
N LEU A 129 12.02 -3.58 7.89
CA LEU A 129 12.10 -2.13 7.72
C LEU A 129 13.35 -1.75 6.94
N ASN A 130 13.19 -0.87 5.95
CA ASN A 130 14.29 -0.26 5.21
C ASN A 130 14.25 1.27 5.39
N GLY A 131 15.42 1.89 5.49
CA GLY A 131 15.57 3.34 5.63
C GLY A 131 16.59 3.72 6.69
N ASP A 132 16.75 5.02 6.91
CA ASP A 132 17.65 5.56 7.93
C ASP A 132 17.15 5.23 9.33
N SER A 133 18.01 4.68 10.17
CA SER A 133 17.70 4.30 11.56
C SER A 133 17.24 5.49 12.42
N SER A 134 17.60 6.72 12.08
CA SER A 134 17.09 7.93 12.72
C SER A 134 15.57 8.08 12.61
N MET A 135 14.96 7.48 11.58
CA MET A 135 13.53 7.49 11.34
C MET A 135 12.75 6.39 12.07
N LEU A 136 13.44 5.47 12.75
CA LEU A 136 12.79 4.40 13.53
C LEU A 136 11.90 4.96 14.63
N LYS A 137 12.44 5.85 15.45
CA LYS A 137 11.68 6.43 16.56
C LYS A 137 10.43 7.18 16.07
N PRO A 138 10.51 8.11 15.10
CA PRO A 138 9.32 8.73 14.52
C PRO A 138 8.31 7.74 13.91
N PHE A 139 8.79 6.66 13.28
CA PHE A 139 7.92 5.62 12.72
C PHE A 139 7.12 4.90 13.80
N PHE A 140 7.77 4.45 14.88
CA PHE A 140 7.09 3.75 15.96
C PHE A 140 6.21 4.66 16.81
N GLU A 141 6.57 5.93 17.00
CA GLU A 141 5.73 6.92 17.69
C GLU A 141 4.42 7.17 16.91
N ASP A 142 4.51 7.31 15.58
CA ASP A 142 3.33 7.51 14.73
C ASP A 142 2.46 6.26 14.63
N THR A 143 3.07 5.09 14.42
CA THR A 143 2.32 3.85 14.18
C THR A 143 1.89 3.14 15.46
N ARG A 144 2.57 3.40 16.58
CA ARG A 144 2.42 2.72 17.89
C ARG A 144 2.56 1.20 17.79
N LEU A 145 3.36 0.73 16.84
CA LEU A 145 3.58 -0.68 16.57
C LEU A 145 4.64 -1.24 17.54
N THR A 146 4.22 -1.70 18.70
CA THR A 146 5.12 -2.20 19.77
C THR A 146 5.06 -3.70 19.98
N ASN A 147 4.06 -4.38 19.40
CA ASN A 147 3.72 -5.78 19.65
C ASN A 147 4.04 -6.70 18.45
N VAL A 148 4.76 -6.22 17.45
CA VAL A 148 5.17 -6.99 16.28
C VAL A 148 6.69 -6.99 16.17
N PRO A 149 7.34 -8.16 16.06
CA PRO A 149 8.78 -8.25 15.87
C PRO A 149 9.20 -7.66 14.52
N TYR A 150 10.37 -7.07 14.51
CA TYR A 150 10.91 -6.43 13.30
C TYR A 150 12.42 -6.58 13.18
N SER A 151 12.94 -6.37 11.98
CA SER A 151 14.36 -6.18 11.70
C SER A 151 14.58 -5.03 10.74
N MET A 152 15.79 -4.44 10.83
CA MET A 152 16.25 -3.45 9.87
C MET A 152 17.00 -4.14 8.74
N PHE A 153 16.73 -3.70 7.52
CA PHE A 153 17.41 -4.16 6.31
C PHE A 153 18.02 -2.95 5.59
N ASN A 154 19.36 -2.83 5.61
CA ASN A 154 20.04 -1.61 5.19
C ASN A 154 20.42 -1.56 3.70
N GLY A 155 20.40 -2.67 2.99
CA GLY A 155 20.77 -2.74 1.56
C GLY A 155 19.58 -2.43 0.66
N ALA A 156 19.57 -1.26 -0.03
CA ALA A 156 18.42 -0.86 -0.86
C ALA A 156 18.15 -1.80 -2.05
N GLU A 157 19.21 -2.25 -2.76
CA GLU A 157 19.05 -3.13 -3.92
C GLU A 157 18.66 -4.56 -3.49
N GLN A 158 19.30 -5.07 -2.43
CA GLN A 158 18.95 -6.36 -1.86
C GLN A 158 17.53 -6.35 -1.27
N PHE A 159 17.12 -5.22 -0.68
CA PHE A 159 15.75 -5.05 -0.20
C PHE A 159 14.73 -5.10 -1.34
N LYS A 160 15.02 -4.45 -2.47
CA LYS A 160 14.17 -4.55 -3.66
C LYS A 160 14.09 -5.99 -4.18
N THR A 161 15.22 -6.70 -4.19
CA THR A 161 15.28 -8.09 -4.64
C THR A 161 14.38 -9.00 -3.80
N ILE A 162 14.49 -8.93 -2.47
CA ILE A 162 13.66 -9.76 -1.58
C ILE A 162 12.21 -9.32 -1.56
N ASN A 163 11.96 -8.02 -1.73
CA ASN A 163 10.60 -7.48 -1.80
C ASN A 163 9.91 -7.81 -3.14
N GLY A 164 10.66 -8.08 -4.21
CA GLY A 164 10.11 -8.37 -5.54
C GLY A 164 9.72 -7.12 -6.34
N GLY A 165 10.18 -5.92 -5.92
CA GLY A 165 9.89 -4.70 -6.67
C GLY A 165 10.07 -3.40 -5.88
N ILE A 166 9.48 -2.31 -6.43
CA ILE A 166 9.59 -0.95 -5.88
C ILE A 166 8.37 -0.59 -5.03
N ALA A 167 7.22 -1.24 -5.24
CA ALA A 167 5.99 -0.93 -4.53
C ALA A 167 6.09 -1.29 -3.04
N LEU A 168 5.73 -0.35 -2.17
CA LEU A 168 5.70 -0.54 -0.71
C LEU A 168 4.40 0.05 -0.15
N PRO A 169 3.82 -0.56 0.87
CA PRO A 169 4.22 -1.80 1.55
C PRO A 169 3.89 -3.04 0.75
N THR A 170 4.75 -4.07 0.80
CA THR A 170 4.46 -5.41 0.28
C THR A 170 4.28 -6.35 1.45
N ILE A 171 3.21 -7.14 1.45
CA ILE A 171 2.87 -8.07 2.53
C ILE A 171 2.84 -9.49 1.95
N LYS A 172 3.77 -10.32 2.37
CA LYS A 172 4.00 -11.66 1.84
C LYS A 172 3.60 -12.72 2.86
N TRP A 173 2.77 -13.65 2.45
CA TRP A 173 2.39 -14.82 3.23
C TRP A 173 3.33 -15.94 2.88
N VAL A 174 4.09 -16.39 3.85
CA VAL A 174 5.18 -17.32 3.63
C VAL A 174 4.96 -18.59 4.44
N LYS A 175 5.05 -19.74 3.79
CA LYS A 175 5.08 -21.04 4.44
C LYS A 175 6.46 -21.64 4.20
N ASP A 176 7.22 -21.82 5.29
CA ASP A 176 8.63 -22.18 5.24
C ASP A 176 9.42 -21.12 4.43
N THR A 177 10.02 -21.45 3.31
CA THR A 177 10.70 -20.48 2.43
C THR A 177 9.90 -20.16 1.17
N THR A 178 8.63 -20.54 1.10
CA THR A 178 7.79 -20.41 -0.08
C THR A 178 6.81 -19.26 0.10
N LEU A 179 6.79 -18.34 -0.84
CA LEU A 179 5.79 -17.30 -0.96
C LEU A 179 4.48 -17.95 -1.44
N VAL A 180 3.47 -17.97 -0.57
CA VAL A 180 2.17 -18.58 -0.87
C VAL A 180 1.22 -17.54 -1.44
N ARG A 181 1.23 -16.33 -0.88
CA ARG A 181 0.31 -15.25 -1.25
C ARG A 181 0.97 -13.89 -1.03
N GLU A 182 0.54 -12.92 -1.80
CA GLU A 182 0.90 -11.52 -1.60
C GLU A 182 -0.36 -10.68 -1.38
N SER A 183 -0.33 -9.79 -0.41
CA SER A 183 -1.41 -8.87 -0.08
C SER A 183 -0.89 -7.44 -0.03
N ASN A 184 -1.77 -6.50 -0.24
CA ASN A 184 -1.49 -5.10 0.07
C ASN A 184 -2.18 -4.71 1.39
N TYR A 185 -1.91 -3.49 1.88
CA TYR A 185 -2.47 -3.03 3.16
C TYR A 185 -4.00 -2.86 3.13
N ILE A 186 -4.64 -2.80 1.95
CA ILE A 186 -6.10 -2.68 1.79
C ILE A 186 -6.75 -4.07 1.81
N THR A 187 -6.15 -5.04 1.13
CA THR A 187 -6.69 -6.41 1.02
C THR A 187 -6.35 -7.31 2.20
N LEU A 188 -5.41 -6.89 3.05
CA LEU A 188 -5.02 -7.66 4.23
C LEU A 188 -6.22 -7.83 5.18
N ASP A 189 -6.62 -9.08 5.42
CA ASP A 189 -7.74 -9.43 6.31
C ASP A 189 -7.32 -10.45 7.38
N GLU A 190 -7.69 -10.19 8.63
CA GLU A 190 -7.33 -11.06 9.75
C GLU A 190 -8.01 -12.44 9.69
N ASN A 191 -9.24 -12.52 9.15
CA ASN A 191 -9.96 -13.78 9.06
C ASN A 191 -9.32 -14.72 8.02
N ASP A 192 -8.83 -14.14 6.92
CA ASP A 192 -8.11 -14.90 5.88
C ASP A 192 -6.80 -15.43 6.43
N ILE A 193 -6.06 -14.63 7.22
CA ILE A 193 -4.83 -15.09 7.87
C ILE A 193 -5.14 -16.21 8.86
N LEU A 194 -6.15 -16.05 9.71
CA LEU A 194 -6.56 -17.07 10.68
C LEU A 194 -6.97 -18.37 9.98
N LYS A 195 -7.76 -18.28 8.91
CA LYS A 195 -8.14 -19.43 8.09
C LYS A 195 -6.91 -20.14 7.52
N TRP A 196 -6.00 -19.37 6.90
CA TRP A 196 -4.76 -19.92 6.35
C TRP A 196 -3.86 -20.58 7.41
N LEU A 197 -3.80 -20.02 8.62
CA LEU A 197 -3.04 -20.65 9.72
C LEU A 197 -3.55 -22.04 10.08
N HIS A 198 -4.85 -22.26 10.00
CA HIS A 198 -5.50 -23.54 10.32
C HIS A 198 -5.53 -24.54 9.15
N GLU A 199 -5.20 -24.12 7.93
CA GLU A 199 -5.01 -25.03 6.79
C GLU A 199 -3.75 -25.88 7.01
N LYS A 200 -3.85 -27.18 6.73
CA LYS A 200 -2.75 -28.16 6.92
C LYS A 200 -1.71 -28.06 5.81
#